data_d71cbe45d10a364b426ff37ca750966a
#
_entry.id   d71cbe45d10a364b426ff37ca750966a
#
_cell.length_a   1.000
_cell.length_b   1.000
_cell.length_c   1.000
_cell.angle_alpha   90.00
_cell.angle_beta   90.00
_cell.angle_gamma   90.00
#
_symmetry.space_group_name_H-M   'P 1'
#
loop_
_entity.id
_entity.type
_entity.pdbx_description
1 polymer ?
#
loop_
_entity_poly.entity_id
_entity_poly.type
_entity_poly.pdbx_seq_one_letter_code
_entity_poly.pdbx_strand_id
1 'polypeptide(L)'
;PKEQFEFQSILASIGPVINQISAKELQDKGVLSKCHVNVVQLLDTTVYNSYQEELKYLVTNKDRVKYLAKMCSNIKDSGNTLILVDRISAGEQLQEAIPDSVFIKGDVKLKDRKEQYDEVKEATNKVLIATYGVASVGINIPRIFNLVLIEPGKSFVRVIQSIGRGIRKAEDKDFVQ
;
A
#
# COMPACT_ATOMS: atom_id res chain seq x y z
N PRO A 1 -30.27 10.74 0.15
CA PRO A 1 -29.01 10.51 -0.53
C PRO A 1 -28.67 9.01 -0.56
N LYS A 2 -27.97 8.55 -1.60
CA LYS A 2 -27.66 7.14 -1.83
C LYS A 2 -26.91 6.48 -0.67
N GLU A 3 -25.92 7.16 -0.11
CA GLU A 3 -25.14 6.68 1.05
C GLU A 3 -26.00 6.42 2.29
N GLN A 4 -27.01 7.24 2.53
CA GLN A 4 -27.92 7.06 3.66
C GLN A 4 -28.81 5.83 3.46
N PHE A 5 -29.25 5.58 2.24
CA PHE A 5 -30.01 4.37 1.90
C PHE A 5 -29.15 3.11 2.05
N GLU A 6 -27.92 3.13 1.54
CA GLU A 6 -26.98 2.01 1.67
C GLU A 6 -26.69 1.70 3.14
N PHE A 7 -26.48 2.72 3.98
CA PHE A 7 -26.28 2.55 5.41
C PHE A 7 -27.50 1.93 6.10
N GLN A 8 -28.71 2.42 5.81
CA GLN A 8 -29.95 1.86 6.36
C GLN A 8 -30.16 0.40 5.92
N SER A 9 -29.81 0.06 4.68
CA SER A 9 -29.89 -1.31 4.18
C SER A 9 -28.94 -2.25 4.94
N ILE A 10 -27.72 -1.79 5.26
CA ILE A 10 -26.77 -2.55 6.08
C ILE A 10 -27.34 -2.77 7.49
N LEU A 11 -27.85 -1.72 8.13
CA LEU A 11 -28.47 -1.83 9.46
C LEU A 11 -29.66 -2.80 9.48
N ALA A 12 -30.48 -2.78 8.44
CA ALA A 12 -31.62 -3.71 8.32
C ALA A 12 -31.18 -5.16 8.13
N SER A 13 -30.02 -5.39 7.46
CA SER A 13 -29.55 -6.73 7.13
C SER A 13 -28.74 -7.39 8.24
N ILE A 14 -27.93 -6.63 8.97
CA ILE A 14 -27.01 -7.16 9.98
C ILE A 14 -27.20 -6.58 11.39
N GLY A 15 -28.10 -5.64 11.55
CA GLY A 15 -28.43 -5.03 12.84
C GLY A 15 -27.68 -3.72 13.14
N PRO A 16 -27.98 -3.11 14.31
CA PRO A 16 -27.39 -1.83 14.69
C PRO A 16 -25.91 -1.94 15.04
N VAL A 17 -25.20 -0.83 14.93
CA VAL A 17 -23.83 -0.71 15.45
C VAL A 17 -23.84 -0.82 16.97
N ILE A 18 -23.28 -1.89 17.53
CA ILE A 18 -23.24 -2.15 18.97
C ILE A 18 -21.99 -1.61 19.65
N ASN A 19 -20.91 -1.45 18.90
CA ASN A 19 -19.65 -0.88 19.37
C ASN A 19 -18.84 -0.30 18.22
N GLN A 20 -18.04 0.71 18.53
CA GLN A 20 -17.11 1.33 17.60
C GLN A 20 -15.80 1.61 18.33
N ILE A 21 -14.68 1.19 17.73
CA ILE A 21 -13.34 1.43 18.25
C ILE A 21 -12.50 2.10 17.17
N SER A 22 -11.76 3.16 17.54
CA SER A 22 -10.89 3.87 16.63
C SER A 22 -9.53 3.17 16.46
N ALA A 23 -8.85 3.40 15.32
CA ALA A 23 -7.49 2.94 15.12
C ALA A 23 -6.54 3.50 16.19
N LYS A 24 -6.74 4.75 16.62
CA LYS A 24 -5.96 5.37 17.69
C LYS A 24 -6.08 4.61 19.01
N GLU A 25 -7.28 4.25 19.42
CA GLU A 25 -7.48 3.46 20.65
C GLU A 25 -6.80 2.09 20.56
N LEU A 26 -6.80 1.46 19.37
CA LEU A 26 -6.11 0.19 19.16
C LEU A 26 -4.57 0.35 19.19
N GLN A 27 -4.06 1.48 18.69
CA GLN A 27 -2.64 1.81 18.80
C GLN A 27 -2.24 2.10 20.25
N ASP A 28 -3.05 2.85 21.00
CA ASP A 28 -2.81 3.17 22.41
C ASP A 28 -2.85 1.89 23.30
N LYS A 29 -3.68 0.91 22.92
CA LYS A 29 -3.74 -0.42 23.54
C LYS A 29 -2.63 -1.38 23.05
N GLY A 30 -1.77 -0.96 22.14
CA GLY A 30 -0.70 -1.81 21.59
C GLY A 30 -1.17 -2.93 20.65
N VAL A 31 -2.43 -2.91 20.22
CA VAL A 31 -2.99 -3.89 19.27
C VAL A 31 -2.56 -3.59 17.83
N LEU A 32 -2.40 -2.30 17.50
CA LEU A 32 -1.88 -1.83 16.22
C LEU A 32 -0.57 -1.08 16.42
N SER A 33 0.31 -1.15 15.41
CA SER A 33 1.54 -0.36 15.37
C SER A 33 1.21 1.14 15.17
N LYS A 34 2.07 2.00 15.68
CA LYS A 34 2.01 3.45 15.37
C LYS A 34 2.29 3.67 13.89
N CYS A 35 1.82 4.78 13.34
CA CYS A 35 2.02 5.16 11.94
C CYS A 35 2.66 6.54 11.86
N HIS A 36 3.80 6.61 11.18
CA HIS A 36 4.45 7.86 10.81
C HIS A 36 4.21 8.11 9.31
N VAL A 37 3.68 9.27 8.97
CA VAL A 37 3.37 9.62 7.58
C VAL A 37 4.36 10.64 7.07
N ASN A 38 5.14 10.26 6.07
CA ASN A 38 6.07 11.12 5.36
C ASN A 38 5.50 11.42 3.97
N VAL A 39 5.24 12.68 3.67
CA VAL A 39 4.78 13.09 2.34
C VAL A 39 5.97 13.56 1.52
N VAL A 40 6.30 12.84 0.47
CA VAL A 40 7.36 13.20 -0.49
C VAL A 40 6.71 13.85 -1.70
N GLN A 41 6.86 15.16 -1.83
CA GLN A 41 6.38 15.90 -2.99
C GLN A 41 7.47 15.97 -4.06
N LEU A 42 7.20 15.37 -5.21
CA LEU A 42 8.04 15.52 -6.40
C LEU A 42 7.54 16.71 -7.21
N LEU A 43 8.39 17.70 -7.40
CA LEU A 43 8.06 18.90 -8.17
C LEU A 43 8.37 18.65 -9.65
N ASP A 44 7.42 18.94 -10.50
CA ASP A 44 7.57 18.96 -11.96
C ASP A 44 6.90 20.23 -12.51
N THR A 45 7.56 20.88 -13.45
CA THR A 45 7.08 22.09 -14.09
C THR A 45 6.42 21.83 -15.44
N THR A 46 6.36 20.57 -15.86
CA THR A 46 5.74 20.19 -17.13
C THR A 46 4.22 20.42 -17.08
N VAL A 47 3.70 21.06 -18.11
CA VAL A 47 2.26 21.28 -18.24
C VAL A 47 1.68 20.24 -19.19
N TYR A 48 0.60 19.58 -18.76
CA TYR A 48 -0.10 18.55 -19.53
C TYR A 48 -1.47 19.03 -19.98
N ASN A 49 -1.89 18.62 -21.18
CA ASN A 49 -3.20 18.99 -21.73
C ASN A 49 -4.34 18.19 -21.10
N SER A 50 -4.05 17.05 -20.50
CA SER A 50 -5.05 16.21 -19.85
C SER A 50 -4.46 15.41 -18.68
N TYR A 51 -5.34 15.03 -17.76
CA TYR A 51 -4.99 14.12 -16.66
C TYR A 51 -4.41 12.78 -17.15
N GLN A 52 -4.87 12.29 -18.30
CA GLN A 52 -4.38 11.03 -18.86
C GLN A 52 -2.93 11.14 -19.37
N GLU A 53 -2.57 12.28 -19.96
CA GLU A 53 -1.19 12.56 -20.38
C GLU A 53 -0.26 12.68 -19.18
N GLU A 54 -0.66 13.45 -18.17
CA GLU A 54 0.08 13.56 -16.91
C GLU A 54 0.29 12.19 -16.26
N LEU A 55 -0.76 11.40 -16.12
CA LEU A 55 -0.69 10.08 -15.52
C LEU A 55 0.21 9.13 -16.31
N LYS A 56 0.14 9.18 -17.64
CA LYS A 56 1.04 8.42 -18.52
C LYS A 56 2.50 8.82 -18.28
N TYR A 57 2.78 10.10 -18.24
CA TYR A 57 4.12 10.62 -17.96
C TYR A 57 4.62 10.15 -16.59
N LEU A 58 3.83 10.31 -15.54
CA LEU A 58 4.19 9.89 -14.18
C LEU A 58 4.56 8.40 -14.09
N VAL A 59 3.89 7.56 -14.87
CA VAL A 59 4.16 6.11 -14.90
C VAL A 59 5.38 5.76 -15.76
N THR A 60 5.62 6.48 -16.86
CA THR A 60 6.66 6.13 -17.85
C THR A 60 7.97 6.92 -17.71
N ASN A 61 7.99 7.96 -16.90
CA ASN A 61 9.20 8.79 -16.74
C ASN A 61 10.30 8.00 -16.00
N LYS A 62 11.37 7.70 -16.74
CA LYS A 62 12.49 6.87 -16.25
C LYS A 62 13.24 7.48 -15.07
N ASP A 63 13.38 8.80 -15.04
CA ASP A 63 14.09 9.47 -13.95
C ASP A 63 13.28 9.44 -12.66
N ARG A 64 11.96 9.60 -12.77
CA ARG A 64 11.03 9.42 -11.66
C ARG A 64 11.07 7.98 -11.13
N VAL A 65 11.00 6.99 -12.01
CA VAL A 65 11.08 5.57 -11.62
C VAL A 65 12.42 5.26 -10.92
N LYS A 66 13.53 5.74 -11.44
CA LYS A 66 14.85 5.60 -10.81
C LYS A 66 14.90 6.26 -9.42
N TYR A 67 14.34 7.46 -9.29
CA TYR A 67 14.29 8.15 -8.01
C TYR A 67 13.47 7.35 -6.98
N LEU A 68 12.27 6.90 -7.35
CA LEU A 68 11.41 6.07 -6.51
C LEU A 68 12.09 4.75 -6.13
N ALA A 69 12.72 4.08 -7.09
CA ALA A 69 13.44 2.84 -6.84
C ALA A 69 14.59 3.04 -5.85
N LYS A 70 15.39 4.12 -6.02
CA LYS A 70 16.47 4.46 -5.09
C LYS A 70 15.94 4.77 -3.69
N MET A 71 14.86 5.54 -3.60
CA MET A 71 14.22 5.85 -2.32
C MET A 71 13.75 4.56 -1.63
N CYS A 72 13.03 3.69 -2.33
CA CYS A 72 12.54 2.43 -1.80
C CYS A 72 13.68 1.48 -1.41
N SER A 73 14.78 1.45 -2.17
CA SER A 73 15.96 0.67 -1.85
C SER A 73 16.66 1.17 -0.58
N ASN A 74 16.64 2.45 -0.31
CA ASN A 74 17.23 3.01 0.91
C ASN A 74 16.39 2.71 2.15
N ILE A 75 15.06 2.81 2.04
CA ILE A 75 14.18 2.58 3.20
C ILE A 75 14.02 1.10 3.54
N LYS A 76 14.24 0.16 2.62
CA LYS A 76 14.16 -1.29 2.90
C LYS A 76 15.14 -1.75 3.99
N ASP A 77 16.21 -1.01 4.22
CA ASP A 77 17.19 -1.34 5.26
C ASP A 77 16.59 -1.20 6.68
N SER A 78 15.51 -0.43 6.82
CA SER A 78 14.73 -0.34 8.07
C SER A 78 13.66 -1.43 8.22
N GLY A 79 13.51 -2.31 7.25
CA GLY A 79 12.56 -3.44 7.27
C GLY A 79 11.82 -3.65 5.96
N ASN A 80 11.02 -4.71 5.92
CA ASN A 80 10.23 -5.04 4.73
C ASN A 80 9.37 -3.87 4.27
N THR A 81 9.42 -3.60 2.97
CA THR A 81 8.75 -2.48 2.33
C THR A 81 7.65 -2.98 1.39
N LEU A 82 6.42 -2.49 1.57
CA LEU A 82 5.31 -2.70 0.65
C LEU A 82 5.10 -1.44 -0.19
N ILE A 83 5.24 -1.58 -1.50
CA ILE A 83 4.97 -0.50 -2.48
C ILE A 83 3.62 -0.78 -3.15
N LEU A 84 2.71 0.16 -3.05
CA LEU A 84 1.41 0.08 -3.71
C LEU A 84 1.35 1.00 -4.91
N VAL A 85 1.03 0.43 -6.06
CA VAL A 85 0.90 1.12 -7.35
C VAL A 85 -0.52 1.01 -7.90
N ASP A 86 -0.94 1.97 -8.71
CA ASP A 86 -2.26 1.91 -9.36
C ASP A 86 -2.24 1.03 -10.62
N ARG A 87 -1.15 1.05 -11.38
CA ARG A 87 -1.02 0.38 -12.67
C ARG A 87 0.01 -0.75 -12.65
N ILE A 88 -0.28 -1.83 -13.35
CA ILE A 88 0.63 -2.97 -13.53
C ILE A 88 1.95 -2.49 -14.16
N SER A 89 1.89 -1.65 -15.20
CA SER A 89 3.08 -1.13 -15.86
C SER A 89 4.02 -0.33 -14.94
N ALA A 90 3.48 0.39 -13.95
CA ALA A 90 4.29 1.07 -12.94
C ALA A 90 4.99 0.06 -12.02
N GLY A 91 4.28 -1.01 -11.64
CA GLY A 91 4.85 -2.08 -10.83
C GLY A 91 5.95 -2.84 -11.56
N GLU A 92 5.79 -3.12 -12.86
CA GLU A 92 6.81 -3.78 -13.68
C GLU A 92 8.08 -2.96 -13.81
N GLN A 93 7.96 -1.65 -14.06
CA GLN A 93 9.12 -0.75 -14.13
C GLN A 93 9.85 -0.64 -12.80
N LEU A 94 9.12 -0.61 -11.68
CA LEU A 94 9.72 -0.60 -10.35
C LEU A 94 10.40 -1.93 -10.03
N GLN A 95 9.81 -3.06 -10.42
CA GLN A 95 10.43 -4.37 -10.26
C GLN A 95 11.74 -4.48 -11.03
N GLU A 96 11.78 -3.98 -12.27
CA GLU A 96 13.00 -3.92 -13.07
C GLU A 96 14.08 -3.02 -12.43
N ALA A 97 13.66 -1.92 -11.81
CA ALA A 97 14.56 -0.93 -11.22
C ALA A 97 15.01 -1.27 -9.78
N ILE A 98 14.31 -2.17 -9.08
CA ILE A 98 14.64 -2.59 -7.70
C ILE A 98 15.04 -4.07 -7.72
N PRO A 99 16.32 -4.41 -7.67
CA PRO A 99 16.79 -5.79 -7.61
C PRO A 99 16.17 -6.54 -6.42
N ASP A 100 15.88 -7.81 -6.61
CA ASP A 100 15.30 -8.73 -5.60
C ASP A 100 13.92 -8.33 -5.07
N SER A 101 13.22 -7.40 -5.73
CA SER A 101 11.83 -7.08 -5.42
C SER A 101 10.88 -8.12 -6.00
N VAL A 102 9.76 -8.33 -5.32
CA VAL A 102 8.69 -9.24 -5.74
C VAL A 102 7.46 -8.42 -6.14
N PHE A 103 6.97 -8.62 -7.37
CA PHE A 103 5.74 -7.95 -7.82
C PHE A 103 4.57 -8.92 -7.90
N ILE A 104 3.54 -8.68 -7.10
CA ILE A 104 2.33 -9.48 -7.06
C ILE A 104 1.22 -8.82 -7.88
N LYS A 105 0.86 -9.48 -8.97
CA LYS A 105 -0.21 -9.06 -9.89
C LYS A 105 -1.52 -9.77 -9.58
N GLY A 106 -2.62 -9.19 -10.09
CA GLY A 106 -3.96 -9.73 -9.90
C GLY A 106 -4.22 -11.08 -10.58
N ASP A 107 -3.51 -11.40 -11.64
CA ASP A 107 -3.61 -12.62 -12.43
C ASP A 107 -2.80 -13.81 -11.89
N VAL A 108 -1.94 -13.60 -10.88
CA VAL A 108 -1.16 -14.66 -10.23
C VAL A 108 -2.09 -15.58 -9.42
N LYS A 109 -1.94 -16.90 -9.58
CA LYS A 109 -2.73 -17.87 -8.84
C LYS A 109 -2.57 -17.74 -7.33
N LEU A 110 -3.62 -18.02 -6.58
CA LEU A 110 -3.63 -17.89 -5.12
C LEU A 110 -2.51 -18.67 -4.41
N LYS A 111 -2.15 -19.84 -4.94
CA LYS A 111 -1.06 -20.66 -4.38
C LYS A 111 0.28 -19.97 -4.51
N ASP A 112 0.59 -19.46 -5.69
CA ASP A 112 1.87 -18.79 -5.99
C ASP A 112 2.00 -17.49 -5.20
N ARG A 113 0.89 -16.76 -5.01
CA ARG A 113 0.85 -15.59 -4.11
C ARG A 113 1.16 -15.94 -2.67
N LYS A 114 0.64 -17.06 -2.18
CA LYS A 114 0.89 -17.50 -0.80
C LYS A 114 2.38 -17.78 -0.58
N GLU A 115 3.02 -18.47 -1.50
CA GLU A 115 4.45 -18.75 -1.46
C GLU A 115 5.28 -17.45 -1.42
N GLN A 116 4.94 -16.47 -2.28
CA GLN A 116 5.57 -15.14 -2.29
C GLN A 116 5.35 -14.37 -0.97
N TYR A 117 4.16 -14.47 -0.38
CA TYR A 117 3.90 -13.84 0.93
C TYR A 117 4.66 -14.50 2.07
N ASP A 118 4.76 -15.82 2.05
CA ASP A 118 5.48 -16.56 3.07
C ASP A 118 6.99 -16.26 3.02
N GLU A 119 7.57 -16.10 1.81
CA GLU A 119 8.95 -15.61 1.64
C GLU A 119 9.17 -14.23 2.27
N VAL A 120 8.25 -13.29 2.06
CA VAL A 120 8.35 -11.93 2.62
C VAL A 120 8.15 -11.91 4.13
N LYS A 121 7.33 -12.80 4.69
CA LYS A 121 7.14 -12.89 6.15
C LYS A 121 8.42 -13.21 6.91
N GLU A 122 9.22 -14.11 6.36
CA GLU A 122 10.48 -14.55 6.98
C GLU A 122 11.65 -13.60 6.70
N ALA A 123 11.51 -12.74 5.68
CA ALA A 123 12.54 -11.79 5.31
C ALA A 123 12.59 -10.57 6.24
N THR A 124 13.72 -9.85 6.22
CA THR A 124 13.94 -8.65 7.05
C THR A 124 14.00 -7.35 6.25
N ASN A 125 14.32 -7.40 4.95
CA ASN A 125 14.53 -6.23 4.10
C ASN A 125 14.06 -6.43 2.66
N LYS A 126 13.02 -7.21 2.46
CA LYS A 126 12.40 -7.43 1.14
C LYS A 126 11.54 -6.24 0.70
N VAL A 127 11.53 -6.02 -0.61
CA VAL A 127 10.61 -5.09 -1.25
C VAL A 127 9.53 -5.88 -1.96
N LEU A 128 8.28 -5.67 -1.55
CA LEU A 128 7.09 -6.21 -2.16
C LEU A 128 6.36 -5.10 -2.91
N ILE A 129 6.07 -5.31 -4.17
CA ILE A 129 5.28 -4.40 -5.00
C ILE A 129 3.92 -5.05 -5.23
N ALA A 130 2.84 -4.31 -5.12
CA ALA A 130 1.50 -4.81 -5.41
C ALA A 130 0.61 -3.70 -5.97
N THR A 131 -0.40 -4.07 -6.74
CA THR A 131 -1.44 -3.11 -7.09
C THR A 131 -2.41 -2.89 -5.92
N TYR A 132 -3.04 -1.71 -5.84
CA TYR A 132 -4.05 -1.43 -4.82
C TYR A 132 -5.19 -2.47 -4.81
N GLY A 133 -5.56 -3.00 -5.98
CA GLY A 133 -6.59 -4.04 -6.09
C GLY A 133 -6.17 -5.34 -5.38
N VAL A 134 -4.94 -5.78 -5.59
CA VAL A 134 -4.40 -6.97 -4.91
C VAL A 134 -4.26 -6.73 -3.42
N ALA A 135 -3.77 -5.58 -3.01
CA ALA A 135 -3.62 -5.23 -1.60
C ALA A 135 -4.96 -5.19 -0.86
N SER A 136 -6.04 -4.77 -1.52
CA SER A 136 -7.36 -4.69 -0.89
C SER A 136 -7.93 -6.07 -0.51
N VAL A 137 -7.56 -7.12 -1.23
CA VAL A 137 -8.21 -8.45 -1.13
C VAL A 137 -7.43 -9.47 -0.30
N GLY A 138 -6.14 -9.28 -0.01
CA GLY A 138 -5.46 -10.42 0.58
C GLY A 138 -4.04 -10.30 1.14
N ILE A 139 -3.43 -9.13 1.15
CA ILE A 139 -2.10 -9.01 1.76
C ILE A 139 -2.21 -9.07 3.28
N ASN A 140 -1.70 -10.13 3.88
CA ASN A 140 -1.61 -10.30 5.32
C ASN A 140 -0.16 -10.57 5.73
N ILE A 141 0.65 -9.53 5.72
CA ILE A 141 2.04 -9.59 6.16
C ILE A 141 2.21 -8.63 7.34
N PRO A 142 2.24 -9.10 8.59
CA PRO A 142 2.40 -8.23 9.76
C PRO A 142 3.73 -7.46 9.76
N ARG A 143 4.79 -8.05 9.23
CA ARG A 143 6.15 -7.49 9.22
C ARG A 143 6.40 -6.53 8.04
N ILE A 144 5.42 -5.69 7.69
CA ILE A 144 5.62 -4.53 6.82
C ILE A 144 5.99 -3.33 7.70
N PHE A 145 7.21 -2.87 7.59
CA PHE A 145 7.75 -1.73 8.35
C PHE A 145 7.65 -0.42 7.56
N ASN A 146 7.67 -0.52 6.23
CA ASN A 146 7.55 0.62 5.33
C ASN A 146 6.39 0.40 4.35
N LEU A 147 5.50 1.38 4.26
CA LEU A 147 4.41 1.37 3.29
C LEU A 147 4.55 2.58 2.37
N VAL A 148 4.79 2.33 1.09
CA VAL A 148 4.93 3.37 0.07
C VAL A 148 3.70 3.39 -0.81
N LEU A 149 2.99 4.51 -0.82
CA LEU A 149 1.82 4.74 -1.66
C LEU A 149 2.22 5.57 -2.87
N ILE A 150 2.20 4.95 -4.04
CA ILE A 150 2.50 5.63 -5.30
C ILE A 150 1.17 5.86 -6.04
N GLU A 151 0.83 7.14 -6.20
CA GLU A 151 -0.37 7.57 -6.94
C GLU A 151 -1.69 6.97 -6.41
N PRO A 152 -2.01 7.12 -5.12
CA PRO A 152 -3.22 6.53 -4.53
C PRO A 152 -4.52 7.15 -5.10
N GLY A 153 -4.39 8.21 -5.89
CA GLY A 153 -5.51 9.00 -6.39
C GLY A 153 -6.26 9.73 -5.26
N LYS A 154 -7.49 10.12 -5.52
CA LYS A 154 -8.33 10.87 -4.56
C LYS A 154 -9.20 9.96 -3.67
N SER A 155 -8.97 8.66 -3.67
CA SER A 155 -9.78 7.71 -2.90
C SER A 155 -9.32 7.64 -1.44
N PHE A 156 -10.03 8.31 -0.55
CA PHE A 156 -9.82 8.23 0.90
C PHE A 156 -9.90 6.78 1.41
N VAL A 157 -10.89 6.02 0.95
CA VAL A 157 -11.07 4.61 1.33
C VAL A 157 -9.85 3.77 0.95
N ARG A 158 -9.31 3.96 -0.27
CA ARG A 158 -8.11 3.27 -0.74
C ARG A 158 -6.90 3.55 0.17
N VAL A 159 -6.68 4.81 0.52
CA VAL A 159 -5.57 5.22 1.40
C VAL A 159 -5.72 4.59 2.78
N ILE A 160 -6.88 4.70 3.40
CA ILE A 160 -7.15 4.14 4.75
C ILE A 160 -7.00 2.61 4.75
N GLN A 161 -7.53 1.91 3.76
CA GLN A 161 -7.38 0.45 3.64
C GLN A 161 -5.91 0.05 3.46
N SER A 162 -5.13 0.83 2.70
CA SER A 162 -3.71 0.59 2.50
C SER A 162 -2.92 0.78 3.79
N ILE A 163 -3.15 1.87 4.52
CA ILE A 163 -2.56 2.11 5.84
C ILE A 163 -2.89 0.96 6.79
N GLY A 164 -4.14 0.49 6.78
CA GLY A 164 -4.59 -0.66 7.58
C GLY A 164 -3.78 -1.94 7.34
N ARG A 165 -3.13 -2.10 6.17
CA ARG A 165 -2.22 -3.21 5.91
C ARG A 165 -0.86 -3.02 6.58
N GLY A 166 -0.37 -1.77 6.62
CA GLY A 166 0.92 -1.44 7.22
C GLY A 166 0.91 -1.44 8.74
N ILE A 167 -0.16 -0.99 9.40
CA ILE A 167 -0.21 -0.83 10.86
C ILE A 167 -0.44 -2.12 11.65
N ARG A 168 -0.52 -3.28 11.01
CA ARG A 168 -0.63 -4.57 11.71
C ARG A 168 0.58 -4.80 12.61
N LYS A 169 0.33 -5.26 13.83
CA LYS A 169 1.37 -5.52 14.82
C LYS A 169 2.16 -6.79 14.46
N ALA A 170 3.47 -6.76 14.69
CA ALA A 170 4.36 -7.91 14.78
C ALA A 170 5.17 -7.78 16.07
N GLU A 171 5.78 -8.85 16.53
CA GLU A 171 6.53 -8.88 17.81
C GLU A 171 7.67 -7.85 17.82
N ASP A 172 8.34 -7.69 16.69
CA ASP A 172 9.50 -6.82 16.47
C ASP A 172 9.14 -5.46 15.84
N LYS A 173 7.84 -5.06 15.89
CA LYS A 173 7.35 -3.88 15.18
C LYS A 173 6.53 -2.96 16.05
N ASP A 174 7.05 -1.78 16.33
CA ASP A 174 6.36 -0.73 17.08
C ASP A 174 5.70 0.32 16.19
N PHE A 175 6.26 0.57 15.01
CA PHE A 175 5.71 1.56 14.08
C PHE A 175 5.87 1.12 12.61
N VAL A 176 5.15 1.82 11.73
CA VAL A 176 5.28 1.77 10.27
C VAL A 176 5.46 3.20 9.74
N GLN A 177 6.29 3.36 8.73
CA GLN A 177 6.41 4.62 7.97
C GLN A 177 5.92 4.47 6.55
#